data_2fe6a133e0f20008b7be88bf53d37453
#
_entry.id   2fe6a133e0f20008b7be88bf53d37453
#
_cell.length_a   1.000
_cell.length_b   1.000
_cell.length_c   1.000
_cell.angle_alpha   90.00
_cell.angle_beta   90.00
_cell.angle_gamma   90.00
#
_symmetry.space_group_name_H-M   'P 1'
#
loop_
_entity.id
_entity.type
_entity.pdbx_description
1 polymer ?
#
loop_
_entity_poly.entity_id
_entity_poly.type
_entity_poly.pdbx_seq_one_letter_code
_entity_poly.pdbx_strand_id
1 'polypeptide(L)'
;MNQYVTGEAIRALREKIGYTQAELAEKLMVSDKAVSKWETGKGYPDITLLEPLAAALRVSVTELITGNAISNRNVSGNMMRSKFYVCPVCGNVFHCMGEAAIHCHGVLLKPEEAEQADERHRLQVEQVEDEYYVTVEHEMRKEHYISFIAAASSDRMNIVKLYPEGNAAARFKISGGMRIYYFCNRDGLFVQQVPRMR
;
A
#
# COMPACT_ATOMS: atom_id res chain seq x y z
N MET A 1 -24.76 -13.78 2.81
CA MET A 1 -23.48 -14.11 3.47
C MET A 1 -23.45 -13.34 4.80
N ASN A 2 -23.44 -14.06 5.93
CA ASN A 2 -23.41 -13.41 7.25
C ASN A 2 -22.07 -12.74 7.49
N GLN A 3 -22.07 -11.43 7.56
CA GLN A 3 -20.89 -10.56 7.75
C GLN A 3 -20.45 -10.43 9.23
N TYR A 4 -20.70 -11.43 10.06
CA TYR A 4 -20.33 -11.38 11.47
C TYR A 4 -19.33 -12.45 11.81
N VAL A 5 -18.45 -12.16 12.77
CA VAL A 5 -17.54 -13.12 13.40
C VAL A 5 -18.32 -14.39 13.71
N THR A 6 -18.15 -15.42 12.91
CA THR A 6 -18.84 -16.67 13.17
C THR A 6 -18.14 -17.39 14.32
N GLY A 7 -18.89 -17.92 15.26
CA GLY A 7 -18.30 -18.70 16.36
C GLY A 7 -17.44 -19.86 15.85
N GLU A 8 -17.80 -20.42 14.70
CA GLU A 8 -17.04 -21.45 14.00
C GLU A 8 -15.64 -20.95 13.59
N ALA A 9 -15.52 -19.69 13.13
CA ALA A 9 -14.21 -19.11 12.77
C ALA A 9 -13.31 -18.96 14.01
N ILE A 10 -13.87 -18.46 15.13
CA ILE A 10 -13.11 -18.35 16.39
C ILE A 10 -12.61 -19.73 16.82
N ARG A 11 -13.47 -20.73 16.81
CA ARG A 11 -13.13 -22.10 17.17
C ARG A 11 -12.04 -22.67 16.29
N ALA A 12 -12.21 -22.57 14.97
CA ALA A 12 -11.24 -23.12 14.01
C ALA A 12 -9.85 -22.45 14.17
N LEU A 13 -9.81 -21.13 14.37
CA LEU A 13 -8.57 -20.38 14.59
C LEU A 13 -7.91 -20.76 15.91
N ARG A 14 -8.67 -20.90 16.99
CA ARG A 14 -8.18 -21.32 18.31
C ARG A 14 -7.58 -22.74 18.24
N GLU A 15 -8.31 -23.69 17.65
CA GLU A 15 -7.85 -25.08 17.49
C GLU A 15 -6.59 -25.17 16.61
N LYS A 16 -6.51 -24.36 15.56
CA LYS A 16 -5.33 -24.26 14.68
C LYS A 16 -4.07 -23.83 15.44
N ILE A 17 -4.22 -22.95 16.44
CA ILE A 17 -3.10 -22.51 17.30
C ILE A 17 -2.81 -23.51 18.42
N GLY A 18 -3.76 -24.40 18.73
CA GLY A 18 -3.65 -25.38 19.78
C GLY A 18 -4.12 -24.90 21.16
N TYR A 19 -4.87 -23.80 21.24
CA TYR A 19 -5.40 -23.32 22.52
C TYR A 19 -6.68 -24.07 22.94
N THR A 20 -6.81 -24.31 24.23
CA THR A 20 -8.10 -24.65 24.87
C THR A 20 -8.98 -23.39 24.98
N GLN A 21 -10.29 -23.57 25.24
CA GLN A 21 -11.19 -22.44 25.50
C GLN A 21 -10.75 -21.65 26.74
N ALA A 22 -10.23 -22.34 27.77
CA ALA A 22 -9.73 -21.71 28.98
C ALA A 22 -8.48 -20.86 28.74
N GLU A 23 -7.51 -21.34 27.96
CA GLU A 23 -6.30 -20.58 27.63
C GLU A 23 -6.60 -19.34 26.78
N LEU A 24 -7.55 -19.44 25.86
CA LEU A 24 -8.01 -18.26 25.11
C LEU A 24 -8.72 -17.26 26.02
N ALA A 25 -9.57 -17.76 26.94
CA ALA A 25 -10.29 -16.92 27.89
C ALA A 25 -9.34 -16.17 28.84
N GLU A 26 -8.29 -16.85 29.34
CA GLU A 26 -7.25 -16.25 30.17
C GLU A 26 -6.53 -15.10 29.44
N LYS A 27 -6.13 -15.32 28.17
CA LYS A 27 -5.46 -14.29 27.35
C LYS A 27 -6.33 -13.05 27.13
N LEU A 28 -7.64 -13.22 27.09
CA LEU A 28 -8.61 -12.15 26.87
C LEU A 28 -9.19 -11.58 28.18
N MET A 29 -8.79 -12.10 29.32
CA MET A 29 -9.32 -11.76 30.65
C MET A 29 -10.87 -11.89 30.72
N VAL A 30 -11.40 -12.94 30.10
CA VAL A 30 -12.82 -13.28 30.12
C VAL A 30 -13.04 -14.69 30.71
N SER A 31 -14.29 -15.10 30.93
CA SER A 31 -14.57 -16.45 31.37
C SER A 31 -14.52 -17.46 30.21
N ASP A 32 -14.17 -18.71 30.49
CA ASP A 32 -14.25 -19.83 29.56
C ASP A 32 -15.66 -20.04 28.98
N LYS A 33 -16.69 -19.76 29.81
CA LYS A 33 -18.09 -19.75 29.38
C LYS A 33 -18.40 -18.69 28.33
N ALA A 34 -17.70 -17.55 28.35
CA ALA A 34 -17.86 -16.52 27.31
C ALA A 34 -17.34 -17.01 25.97
N VAL A 35 -16.11 -17.59 25.96
CA VAL A 35 -15.52 -18.17 24.76
C VAL A 35 -16.40 -19.31 24.20
N SER A 36 -16.90 -20.18 25.06
CA SER A 36 -17.82 -21.25 24.68
C SER A 36 -19.11 -20.74 24.06
N LYS A 37 -19.69 -19.64 24.59
CA LYS A 37 -20.87 -19.01 24.01
C LYS A 37 -20.59 -18.43 22.63
N TRP A 38 -19.43 -17.81 22.43
CA TRP A 38 -19.04 -17.26 21.13
C TRP A 38 -18.90 -18.38 20.11
N GLU A 39 -18.15 -19.45 20.45
CA GLU A 39 -17.91 -20.58 19.53
C GLU A 39 -19.17 -21.36 19.16
N THR A 40 -20.19 -21.35 20.03
CA THR A 40 -21.47 -22.01 19.78
C THR A 40 -22.54 -21.10 19.18
N GLY A 41 -22.18 -19.84 18.86
CA GLY A 41 -23.11 -18.86 18.30
C GLY A 41 -24.19 -18.37 19.27
N LYS A 42 -24.05 -18.63 20.57
CA LYS A 42 -24.98 -18.19 21.63
C LYS A 42 -24.64 -16.79 22.16
N GLY A 43 -23.67 -16.13 21.60
CA GLY A 43 -23.23 -14.79 21.92
C GLY A 43 -22.10 -14.35 21.01
N TYR A 44 -21.71 -13.09 21.11
CA TYR A 44 -20.62 -12.49 20.32
C TYR A 44 -19.63 -11.82 21.25
N PRO A 45 -18.32 -11.75 20.85
CA PRO A 45 -17.36 -10.90 21.54
C PRO A 45 -17.82 -9.44 21.49
N ASP A 46 -17.59 -8.71 22.58
CA ASP A 46 -17.73 -7.26 22.57
C ASP A 46 -16.75 -6.64 21.54
N ILE A 47 -17.15 -5.52 20.95
CA ILE A 47 -16.34 -4.82 19.94
C ILE A 47 -14.93 -4.47 20.46
N THR A 48 -14.81 -4.17 21.75
CA THR A 48 -13.55 -3.87 22.42
C THR A 48 -12.61 -5.07 22.53
N LEU A 49 -13.15 -6.28 22.39
CA LEU A 49 -12.40 -7.54 22.44
C LEU A 49 -11.94 -8.01 21.04
N LEU A 50 -12.40 -7.38 19.95
CA LEU A 50 -12.04 -7.84 18.60
C LEU A 50 -10.55 -7.75 18.32
N GLU A 51 -9.89 -6.67 18.72
CA GLU A 51 -8.46 -6.48 18.53
C GLU A 51 -7.63 -7.44 19.40
N PRO A 52 -7.87 -7.55 20.74
CA PRO A 52 -7.21 -8.57 21.56
C PRO A 52 -7.45 -10.00 21.07
N LEU A 53 -8.67 -10.32 20.63
CA LEU A 53 -9.01 -11.65 20.12
C LEU A 53 -8.25 -11.95 18.81
N ALA A 54 -8.21 -11.02 17.88
CA ALA A 54 -7.44 -11.16 16.64
C ALA A 54 -5.95 -11.34 16.91
N ALA A 55 -5.38 -10.57 17.84
CA ALA A 55 -4.01 -10.71 18.29
C ALA A 55 -3.72 -12.08 18.94
N ALA A 56 -4.60 -12.54 19.83
CA ALA A 56 -4.49 -13.86 20.48
C ALA A 56 -4.56 -15.01 19.46
N LEU A 57 -5.41 -14.86 18.45
CA LEU A 57 -5.59 -15.82 17.36
C LEU A 57 -4.60 -15.64 16.20
N ARG A 58 -3.67 -14.68 16.29
CA ARG A 58 -2.65 -14.36 15.27
C ARG A 58 -3.21 -14.13 13.88
N VAL A 59 -4.32 -13.42 13.81
CA VAL A 59 -4.99 -13.01 12.57
C VAL A 59 -5.24 -11.50 12.61
N SER A 60 -5.57 -10.91 11.47
CA SER A 60 -6.09 -9.55 11.44
C SER A 60 -7.54 -9.50 11.90
N VAL A 61 -7.99 -8.33 12.38
CA VAL A 61 -9.41 -8.11 12.71
C VAL A 61 -10.30 -8.36 11.48
N THR A 62 -9.81 -8.04 10.29
CA THR A 62 -10.52 -8.31 9.03
C THR A 62 -10.72 -9.81 8.79
N GLU A 63 -9.68 -10.63 8.99
CA GLU A 63 -9.79 -12.10 8.89
C GLU A 63 -10.76 -12.66 9.90
N LEU A 64 -10.72 -12.15 11.14
CA LEU A 64 -11.63 -12.56 12.20
C LEU A 64 -13.09 -12.25 11.84
N ILE A 65 -13.37 -11.06 11.27
CA ILE A 65 -14.73 -10.64 10.89
C ILE A 65 -15.21 -11.36 9.63
N THR A 66 -14.37 -11.53 8.62
CA THR A 66 -14.77 -12.13 7.34
C THR A 66 -14.78 -13.65 7.37
N GLY A 67 -14.11 -14.26 8.36
CA GLY A 67 -13.89 -15.72 8.43
C GLY A 67 -12.98 -16.28 7.35
N ASN A 68 -12.38 -15.41 6.53
CA ASN A 68 -11.50 -15.80 5.44
C ASN A 68 -10.05 -15.63 5.87
N ALA A 69 -9.29 -16.71 5.92
CA ALA A 69 -7.85 -16.64 6.10
C ALA A 69 -7.23 -15.90 4.90
N ILE A 70 -6.53 -14.81 5.17
CA ILE A 70 -5.75 -14.10 4.14
C ILE A 70 -4.52 -14.94 3.84
N SER A 71 -4.55 -15.71 2.78
CA SER A 71 -3.35 -16.40 2.32
C SER A 71 -2.46 -15.42 1.55
N ASN A 72 -1.21 -15.29 1.96
CA ASN A 72 -0.23 -14.57 1.18
C ASN A 72 0.05 -15.36 -0.11
N ARG A 73 -0.59 -14.95 -1.19
CA ARG A 73 -0.40 -15.57 -2.51
C ARG A 73 0.81 -15.02 -3.26
N ASN A 74 1.50 -14.03 -2.70
CA ASN A 74 2.65 -13.36 -3.32
C ASN A 74 2.47 -13.07 -4.82
N VAL A 75 1.29 -12.53 -5.18
CA VAL A 75 0.92 -12.24 -6.57
C VAL A 75 1.57 -10.97 -7.12
N SER A 76 2.19 -10.17 -6.27
CA SER A 76 2.90 -8.95 -6.67
C SER A 76 4.30 -9.34 -7.16
N GLY A 77 4.52 -9.31 -8.45
CA GLY A 77 5.75 -9.82 -9.02
C GLY A 77 6.59 -8.82 -9.79
N ASN A 78 6.09 -7.63 -10.13
CA ASN A 78 6.81 -6.69 -10.98
C ASN A 78 6.61 -5.26 -10.48
N MET A 79 7.69 -4.62 -10.03
CA MET A 79 7.65 -3.25 -9.49
C MET A 79 7.26 -2.20 -10.54
N MET A 80 7.39 -2.49 -11.82
CA MET A 80 6.87 -1.63 -12.89
C MET A 80 5.34 -1.51 -12.89
N ARG A 81 4.63 -2.35 -12.12
CA ARG A 81 3.17 -2.31 -11.91
C ARG A 81 2.78 -1.64 -10.59
N SER A 82 3.73 -1.04 -9.90
CA SER A 82 3.46 -0.34 -8.64
C SER A 82 2.39 0.73 -8.83
N LYS A 83 1.52 0.82 -7.83
CA LYS A 83 0.52 1.88 -7.70
C LYS A 83 1.03 2.92 -6.73
N PHE A 84 0.82 4.18 -7.05
CA PHE A 84 1.15 5.31 -6.21
C PHE A 84 -0.11 5.88 -5.57
N TYR A 85 0.03 6.35 -4.34
CA TYR A 85 -1.02 7.00 -3.56
C TYR A 85 -0.43 8.29 -3.00
N VAL A 86 -1.08 9.40 -3.22
CA VAL A 86 -0.62 10.70 -2.73
C VAL A 86 -1.67 11.29 -1.80
N CYS A 87 -1.24 11.70 -0.62
CA CYS A 87 -2.14 12.31 0.35
C CYS A 87 -2.42 13.78 -0.05
N PRO A 88 -3.68 14.18 -0.29
CA PRO A 88 -4.01 15.54 -0.68
C PRO A 88 -3.81 16.55 0.45
N VAL A 89 -3.67 16.10 1.70
CA VAL A 89 -3.50 16.98 2.86
C VAL A 89 -2.03 17.31 3.13
N CYS A 90 -1.14 16.29 3.08
CA CYS A 90 0.27 16.48 3.46
C CYS A 90 1.27 16.16 2.33
N GLY A 91 0.82 15.69 1.19
CA GLY A 91 1.70 15.31 0.07
C GLY A 91 2.55 14.07 0.33
N ASN A 92 2.23 13.26 1.36
CA ASN A 92 2.89 11.97 1.57
C ASN A 92 2.64 11.05 0.37
N VAL A 93 3.69 10.38 -0.06
CA VAL A 93 3.67 9.45 -1.19
C VAL A 93 3.87 8.03 -0.67
N PHE A 94 2.99 7.14 -1.07
CA PHE A 94 3.10 5.70 -0.82
C PHE A 94 3.14 4.98 -2.16
N HIS A 95 3.87 3.89 -2.23
CA HIS A 95 3.81 2.98 -3.37
C HIS A 95 3.63 1.55 -2.91
N CYS A 96 2.84 0.78 -3.65
CA CYS A 96 2.57 -0.62 -3.38
C CYS A 96 2.66 -1.43 -4.66
N MET A 97 3.19 -2.64 -4.59
CA MET A 97 3.23 -3.57 -5.74
C MET A 97 1.87 -4.17 -6.08
N GLY A 98 0.87 -3.97 -5.25
CA GLY A 98 -0.50 -4.45 -5.42
C GLY A 98 -1.49 -3.42 -4.92
N GLU A 99 -2.74 -3.83 -4.71
CA GLU A 99 -3.77 -3.00 -4.11
C GLU A 99 -3.59 -2.92 -2.60
N ALA A 100 -3.75 -1.73 -2.05
CA ALA A 100 -3.67 -1.48 -0.63
C ALA A 100 -4.75 -0.48 -0.19
N ALA A 101 -5.28 -0.65 1.01
CA ALA A 101 -6.11 0.35 1.67
C ALA A 101 -5.20 1.22 2.55
N ILE A 102 -4.93 2.44 2.09
CA ILE A 102 -4.01 3.37 2.75
C ILE A 102 -4.82 4.55 3.29
N HIS A 103 -4.67 4.80 4.58
CA HIS A 103 -5.27 5.97 5.23
C HIS A 103 -4.17 6.95 5.62
N CYS A 104 -4.37 8.23 5.30
CA CYS A 104 -3.50 9.32 5.73
C CYS A 104 -4.38 10.52 6.10
N HIS A 105 -4.19 11.09 7.29
CA HIS A 105 -5.01 12.19 7.82
C HIS A 105 -6.54 11.92 7.78
N GLY A 106 -6.95 10.67 8.08
CA GLY A 106 -8.34 10.27 8.05
C GLY A 106 -8.94 10.08 6.65
N VAL A 107 -8.16 10.27 5.59
CA VAL A 107 -8.58 10.09 4.19
C VAL A 107 -8.14 8.71 3.71
N LEU A 108 -9.08 7.92 3.18
CA LEU A 108 -8.76 6.71 2.42
C LEU A 108 -8.24 7.13 1.04
N LEU A 109 -6.96 6.88 0.80
CA LEU A 109 -6.32 7.25 -0.46
C LEU A 109 -6.73 6.29 -1.57
N LYS A 110 -6.98 6.85 -2.76
CA LYS A 110 -7.13 6.08 -3.99
C LYS A 110 -5.80 6.01 -4.71
N PRO A 111 -5.53 4.93 -5.46
CA PRO A 111 -4.35 4.90 -6.31
C PRO A 111 -4.47 5.96 -7.40
N GLU A 112 -3.37 6.67 -7.65
CA GLU A 112 -3.26 7.61 -8.75
C GLU A 112 -3.28 6.84 -10.09
N GLU A 113 -4.03 7.34 -11.05
CA GLU A 113 -4.02 6.83 -12.42
C GLU A 113 -2.91 7.53 -13.20
N ALA A 114 -1.96 6.75 -13.72
CA ALA A 114 -0.82 7.30 -14.45
C ALA A 114 -1.20 7.56 -15.90
N GLU A 115 -1.10 8.81 -16.33
CA GLU A 115 -1.38 9.26 -17.69
C GLU A 115 -0.10 9.40 -18.51
N GLN A 116 -0.24 9.47 -19.84
CA GLN A 116 0.87 9.84 -20.71
C GLN A 116 1.12 11.35 -20.61
N ALA A 117 2.40 11.73 -20.67
CA ALA A 117 2.79 13.13 -20.60
C ALA A 117 2.15 13.97 -21.70
N ASP A 118 1.63 15.12 -21.33
CA ASP A 118 1.25 16.18 -22.25
C ASP A 118 2.45 17.09 -22.59
N GLU A 119 2.21 18.14 -23.41
CA GLU A 119 3.26 19.08 -23.80
C GLU A 119 3.83 19.89 -22.62
N ARG A 120 3.04 20.10 -21.55
CA ARG A 120 3.44 20.88 -20.35
C ARG A 120 4.19 20.06 -19.33
N HIS A 121 4.15 18.73 -19.46
CA HIS A 121 4.80 17.79 -18.55
C HIS A 121 5.77 16.88 -19.32
N ARG A 122 6.39 17.39 -20.37
CA ARG A 122 7.28 16.62 -21.22
C ARG A 122 8.50 16.14 -20.45
N LEU A 123 8.66 14.83 -20.38
CA LEU A 123 9.84 14.19 -19.80
C LEU A 123 10.95 14.06 -20.86
N GLN A 124 12.14 14.48 -20.50
CA GLN A 124 13.36 14.26 -21.28
C GLN A 124 14.29 13.32 -20.52
N VAL A 125 14.92 12.40 -21.23
CA VAL A 125 15.87 11.44 -20.65
C VAL A 125 17.15 11.49 -21.45
N GLU A 126 18.24 11.78 -20.77
CA GLU A 126 19.58 11.78 -21.29
C GLU A 126 20.41 10.72 -20.59
N GLN A 127 21.16 9.93 -21.33
CA GLN A 127 22.11 8.98 -20.76
C GLN A 127 23.44 9.71 -20.49
N VAL A 128 23.87 9.68 -19.22
CA VAL A 128 25.15 10.23 -18.78
C VAL A 128 25.90 9.10 -18.09
N GLU A 129 26.90 8.56 -18.75
CA GLU A 129 27.66 7.38 -18.27
C GLU A 129 26.75 6.18 -18.00
N ASP A 130 26.65 5.72 -16.76
CA ASP A 130 25.83 4.60 -16.29
C ASP A 130 24.49 5.04 -15.64
N GLU A 131 24.12 6.32 -15.82
CA GLU A 131 22.91 6.91 -15.28
C GLU A 131 22.02 7.50 -16.37
N TYR A 132 20.72 7.54 -16.08
CA TYR A 132 19.77 8.39 -16.78
C TYR A 132 19.60 9.71 -16.03
N TYR A 133 19.88 10.81 -16.69
CA TYR A 133 19.47 12.14 -16.25
C TYR A 133 18.08 12.42 -16.79
N VAL A 134 17.14 12.56 -15.90
CA VAL A 134 15.71 12.73 -16.20
C VAL A 134 15.32 14.15 -15.83
N THR A 135 14.73 14.87 -16.77
CA THR A 135 14.21 16.22 -16.56
C THR A 135 12.76 16.31 -17.01
N VAL A 136 11.95 17.05 -16.26
CA VAL A 136 10.57 17.37 -16.65
C VAL A 136 10.51 18.86 -16.93
N GLU A 137 9.99 19.22 -18.10
CA GLU A 137 9.78 20.63 -18.45
C GLU A 137 8.59 21.16 -17.68
N HIS A 138 8.86 21.86 -16.57
CA HIS A 138 7.83 22.30 -15.62
C HIS A 138 8.24 23.60 -14.93
N GLU A 139 7.26 24.47 -14.61
CA GLU A 139 7.51 25.79 -14.02
C GLU A 139 7.96 25.77 -12.57
N MET A 140 7.77 24.69 -11.82
CA MET A 140 8.21 24.45 -10.45
C MET A 140 7.90 25.56 -9.45
N ARG A 141 6.70 26.18 -9.54
CA ARG A 141 6.23 27.21 -8.60
C ARG A 141 5.74 26.58 -7.29
N LYS A 142 5.59 27.38 -6.23
CA LYS A 142 5.11 26.87 -4.91
C LYS A 142 3.76 26.17 -4.97
N GLU A 143 2.85 26.69 -5.77
CA GLU A 143 1.50 26.16 -5.92
C GLU A 143 1.38 25.11 -7.03
N HIS A 144 2.40 24.99 -7.89
CA HIS A 144 2.38 24.08 -9.04
C HIS A 144 3.79 23.56 -9.33
N TYR A 145 4.05 22.30 -8.99
CA TYR A 145 5.38 21.70 -9.11
C TYR A 145 5.33 20.19 -9.21
N ILE A 146 6.37 19.59 -9.75
CA ILE A 146 6.58 18.15 -9.70
C ILE A 146 7.10 17.77 -8.31
N SER A 147 6.33 16.98 -7.57
CA SER A 147 6.62 16.66 -6.18
C SER A 147 7.57 15.46 -6.02
N PHE A 148 7.61 14.57 -7.00
CA PHE A 148 8.59 13.48 -7.06
C PHE A 148 8.78 12.99 -8.48
N ILE A 149 9.93 12.34 -8.72
CA ILE A 149 10.20 11.49 -9.88
C ILE A 149 10.60 10.11 -9.36
N ALA A 150 10.04 9.05 -9.95
CA ALA A 150 10.29 7.67 -9.56
C ALA A 150 10.69 6.83 -10.77
N ALA A 151 11.76 6.08 -10.66
CA ALA A 151 12.22 5.14 -11.66
C ALA A 151 11.95 3.71 -11.21
N ALA A 152 11.14 2.98 -11.96
CA ALA A 152 10.76 1.60 -11.72
C ALA A 152 11.38 0.66 -12.75
N SER A 153 12.11 -0.35 -12.30
CA SER A 153 12.48 -1.54 -13.07
C SER A 153 11.64 -2.74 -12.62
N SER A 154 11.94 -3.93 -13.09
CA SER A 154 11.23 -5.15 -12.69
C SER A 154 11.38 -5.47 -11.19
N ASP A 155 12.51 -5.10 -10.59
CA ASP A 155 12.95 -5.47 -9.25
C ASP A 155 13.25 -4.29 -8.31
N ARG A 156 13.22 -3.06 -8.82
CA ARG A 156 13.61 -1.86 -8.07
C ARG A 156 12.67 -0.68 -8.29
N MET A 157 12.55 0.12 -7.24
CA MET A 157 11.88 1.42 -7.26
C MET A 157 12.80 2.44 -6.60
N ASN A 158 13.20 3.49 -7.33
CA ASN A 158 13.93 4.62 -6.79
C ASN A 158 13.05 5.86 -6.89
N ILE A 159 12.85 6.55 -5.78
CA ILE A 159 12.01 7.74 -5.71
C ILE A 159 12.86 8.92 -5.24
N VAL A 160 12.82 9.99 -6.00
CA VAL A 160 13.46 11.27 -5.66
C VAL A 160 12.37 12.29 -5.37
N LYS A 161 12.34 12.79 -4.13
CA LYS A 161 11.44 13.88 -3.73
C LYS A 161 11.96 15.20 -4.30
N LEU A 162 11.06 15.98 -4.89
CA LEU A 162 11.35 17.30 -5.40
C LEU A 162 10.58 18.37 -4.61
N TYR A 163 11.06 19.58 -4.69
CA TYR A 163 10.51 20.73 -3.98
C TYR A 163 10.25 21.88 -4.96
N PRO A 164 9.28 22.75 -4.67
CA PRO A 164 9.07 23.94 -5.48
C PRO A 164 10.34 24.83 -5.51
N GLU A 165 10.42 25.65 -6.55
CA GLU A 165 11.54 26.56 -6.82
C GLU A 165 12.90 25.87 -7.06
N GLY A 166 12.90 24.52 -7.13
CA GLY A 166 14.05 23.71 -7.54
C GLY A 166 13.92 23.22 -8.98
N ASN A 167 14.87 22.40 -9.41
CA ASN A 167 14.83 21.78 -10.73
C ASN A 167 13.94 20.53 -10.70
N ALA A 168 13.09 20.36 -11.72
CA ALA A 168 12.36 19.13 -11.93
C ALA A 168 13.27 18.09 -12.60
N ALA A 169 14.29 17.62 -11.88
CA ALA A 169 15.31 16.70 -12.41
C ALA A 169 15.72 15.65 -11.37
N ALA A 170 16.11 14.49 -11.86
CA ALA A 170 16.64 13.40 -11.04
C ALA A 170 17.63 12.53 -11.84
N ARG A 171 18.49 11.79 -11.12
CA ARG A 171 19.41 10.82 -11.71
C ARG A 171 19.08 9.42 -11.23
N PHE A 172 19.11 8.45 -12.13
CA PHE A 172 18.82 7.06 -11.84
C PHE A 172 19.82 6.14 -12.53
N LYS A 173 20.34 5.16 -11.80
CA LYS A 173 21.17 4.11 -12.40
C LYS A 173 20.39 3.34 -13.46
N ILE A 174 21.02 3.09 -14.59
CA ILE A 174 20.43 2.32 -15.68
C ILE A 174 20.21 0.87 -15.24
N SER A 175 18.98 0.39 -15.34
CA SER A 175 18.60 -0.97 -14.97
C SER A 175 17.62 -1.55 -16.00
N GLY A 176 18.14 -1.86 -17.20
CA GLY A 176 17.28 -2.39 -18.28
C GLY A 176 16.21 -1.41 -18.76
N GLY A 177 15.07 -1.92 -19.18
CA GLY A 177 13.90 -1.07 -19.47
C GLY A 177 13.28 -0.57 -18.20
N MET A 178 12.98 0.72 -18.12
CA MET A 178 12.46 1.40 -16.95
C MET A 178 11.16 2.14 -17.27
N ARG A 179 10.31 2.30 -16.27
CA ARG A 179 9.20 3.26 -16.29
C ARG A 179 9.57 4.42 -15.36
N ILE A 180 9.47 5.63 -15.89
CA ILE A 180 9.62 6.84 -15.10
C ILE A 180 8.22 7.37 -14.79
N TYR A 181 7.91 7.44 -13.51
CA TYR A 181 6.71 8.07 -12.99
C TYR A 181 7.08 9.43 -12.40
N TYR A 182 6.22 10.41 -12.55
CA TYR A 182 6.40 11.71 -11.90
C TYR A 182 5.04 12.32 -11.61
N PHE A 183 4.95 13.02 -10.50
CA PHE A 183 3.69 13.53 -9.98
C PHE A 183 3.71 15.05 -9.90
N CYS A 184 2.80 15.66 -10.65
CA CYS A 184 2.46 17.07 -10.52
C CYS A 184 1.38 17.23 -9.44
N ASN A 185 1.58 18.14 -8.50
CA ASN A 185 0.64 18.37 -7.40
C ASN A 185 -0.75 18.89 -7.84
N ARG A 186 -0.90 19.33 -9.10
CA ARG A 186 -2.17 19.78 -9.69
C ARG A 186 -2.72 18.83 -10.73
N ASP A 187 -1.85 18.33 -11.60
CA ASP A 187 -2.27 17.63 -12.82
C ASP A 187 -2.17 16.11 -12.68
N GLY A 188 -1.65 15.60 -11.54
CA GLY A 188 -1.66 14.16 -11.21
C GLY A 188 -0.40 13.41 -11.61
N LEU A 189 -0.53 12.10 -11.78
CA LEU A 189 0.57 11.18 -12.04
C LEU A 189 0.77 10.95 -13.54
N PHE A 190 2.01 11.08 -13.99
CA PHE A 190 2.41 10.78 -15.36
C PHE A 190 3.37 9.61 -15.42
N VAL A 191 3.41 8.92 -16.56
CA VAL A 191 4.33 7.81 -16.80
C VAL A 191 4.92 7.85 -18.21
N GLN A 192 6.21 7.59 -18.31
CA GLN A 192 6.89 7.38 -19.58
C GLN A 192 7.76 6.13 -19.52
N GLN A 193 7.70 5.31 -20.56
CA GLN A 193 8.58 4.16 -20.68
C GLN A 193 9.91 4.58 -21.32
N VAL A 194 11.00 4.22 -20.64
CA VAL A 194 12.36 4.44 -21.17
C VAL A 194 12.90 3.09 -21.59
N PRO A 195 13.10 2.87 -22.90
CA PRO A 195 13.73 1.65 -23.38
C PRO A 195 15.20 1.62 -22.95
N ARG A 196 15.79 0.43 -22.91
CA ARG A 196 17.24 0.32 -22.70
C ARG A 196 17.95 0.99 -23.88
N MET A 197 18.62 2.10 -23.64
CA MET A 197 19.53 2.68 -24.64
C MET A 197 20.73 1.74 -24.76
N ARG A 198 21.20 1.53 -25.99
CA ARG A 198 22.31 0.63 -26.32
C ARG A 198 23.66 1.34 -26.19
#